data_d9778099f41f5707925937dbc1e2d9cb
#
_entry.id   d9778099f41f5707925937dbc1e2d9cb
#
_cell.length_a   1.000
_cell.length_b   1.000
_cell.length_c   1.000
_cell.angle_alpha   90.00
_cell.angle_beta   90.00
_cell.angle_gamma   90.00
#
_symmetry.space_group_name_H-M   'P 1'
#
loop_
_entity.id
_entity.type
_entity.pdbx_description
1 polymer ?
#
loop_
_entity_poly.entity_id
_entity_poly.type
_entity_poly.pdbx_seq_one_letter_code
_entity_poly.pdbx_strand_id
1 'polypeptide(L)'
;MGLYSHSSLSYQGASPREALESLRDEIVGCVPALGKLRKFYRSDRALTISVGASPQANLMANLLGKDPSESCIALEMHGHLRKFSNSEIEGFKVSLEIHAGVYSIMDLQQLATRARESYEGNEDEIALSVIAEVVSVYNESEREQPEVLIAVGTLGLGREPCHNYRGWGVVSSRSSSSLVSSKRRLVVERISQEHSNLAWEVADGEDKKSLPPIPLEIGQSVFIYPNHACFTGAMYRSYFVVDSTLKGRENRIQAVWDRAIGW
;
A
#
# COMPACT_ATOMS: atom_id res chain seq x y z
N MET A 1 1.48 -6.48 -28.22
CA MET A 1 1.29 -5.04 -28.49
C MET A 1 -0.09 -4.65 -28.00
N GLY A 2 -0.29 -3.44 -27.47
CA GLY A 2 -1.58 -3.04 -26.92
C GLY A 2 -1.59 -1.62 -26.41
N LEU A 3 -2.54 -1.34 -25.52
CA LEU A 3 -2.66 -0.09 -24.80
C LEU A 3 -2.28 -0.33 -23.35
N TYR A 4 -1.60 0.64 -22.77
CA TYR A 4 -1.26 0.67 -21.36
C TYR A 4 -1.86 1.93 -20.74
N SER A 5 -2.53 1.78 -19.61
CA SER A 5 -3.00 2.88 -18.78
C SER A 5 -2.74 2.56 -17.32
N HIS A 6 -2.38 3.56 -16.54
CA HIS A 6 -2.20 3.46 -15.11
C HIS A 6 -2.78 4.71 -14.45
N SER A 7 -3.78 4.52 -13.61
CA SER A 7 -4.44 5.62 -12.89
C SER A 7 -4.07 5.63 -11.41
N SER A 8 -3.41 6.68 -10.96
CA SER A 8 -3.16 6.91 -9.54
C SER A 8 -4.41 7.29 -8.74
N LEU A 9 -5.53 7.60 -9.40
CA LEU A 9 -6.80 7.94 -8.75
C LEU A 9 -7.36 6.78 -7.91
N SER A 10 -7.04 5.54 -8.27
CA SER A 10 -7.46 4.35 -7.52
C SER A 10 -6.95 4.31 -6.08
N TYR A 11 -5.84 5.00 -5.78
CA TYR A 11 -5.28 5.11 -4.42
C TYR A 11 -6.07 6.09 -3.52
N GLN A 12 -6.99 6.86 -4.08
CA GLN A 12 -7.84 7.79 -3.33
C GLN A 12 -9.15 7.14 -2.88
N GLY A 13 -9.47 5.95 -3.40
CA GLY A 13 -10.65 5.18 -3.01
C GLY A 13 -10.55 4.67 -1.57
N ALA A 14 -11.71 4.36 -0.97
CA ALA A 14 -11.85 3.84 0.38
C ALA A 14 -12.84 2.65 0.46
N SER A 15 -13.16 2.04 -0.68
CA SER A 15 -14.11 0.93 -0.77
C SER A 15 -13.84 0.05 -1.99
N PRO A 16 -14.31 -1.24 -1.97
CA PRO A 16 -14.26 -2.12 -3.13
C PRO A 16 -15.00 -1.54 -4.34
N ARG A 17 -16.10 -0.81 -4.12
CA ARG A 17 -16.90 -0.18 -5.18
C ARG A 17 -16.10 0.89 -5.91
N GLU A 18 -15.44 1.79 -5.20
CA GLU A 18 -14.61 2.84 -5.81
C GLU A 18 -13.42 2.25 -6.58
N ALA A 19 -12.82 1.16 -6.09
CA ALA A 19 -11.78 0.44 -6.82
C ALA A 19 -12.32 -0.17 -8.13
N LEU A 20 -13.57 -0.71 -8.11
CA LEU A 20 -14.23 -1.27 -9.29
C LEU A 20 -14.57 -0.17 -10.31
N GLU A 21 -15.11 0.95 -9.87
CA GLU A 21 -15.44 2.09 -10.71
C GLU A 21 -14.18 2.65 -11.39
N SER A 22 -13.10 2.80 -10.63
CA SER A 22 -11.81 3.22 -11.16
C SER A 22 -11.28 2.26 -12.23
N LEU A 23 -11.36 0.94 -12.01
CA LEU A 23 -10.96 -0.07 -12.99
C LEU A 23 -11.82 0.02 -14.26
N ARG A 24 -13.13 0.11 -14.10
CA ARG A 24 -14.06 0.24 -15.23
C ARG A 24 -13.76 1.48 -16.07
N ASP A 25 -13.58 2.61 -15.43
CA ASP A 25 -13.35 3.88 -16.11
C ASP A 25 -12.01 3.89 -16.85
N GLU A 26 -11.01 3.23 -16.31
CA GLU A 26 -9.70 3.05 -16.95
C GLU A 26 -9.79 2.16 -18.20
N ILE A 27 -10.52 1.04 -18.11
CA ILE A 27 -10.77 0.16 -19.27
C ILE A 27 -11.56 0.91 -20.35
N VAL A 28 -12.66 1.58 -19.96
CA VAL A 28 -13.52 2.33 -20.90
C VAL A 28 -12.74 3.48 -21.53
N GLY A 29 -11.87 4.14 -20.78
CA GLY A 29 -10.99 5.21 -21.29
C GLY A 29 -10.03 4.75 -22.38
N CYS A 30 -9.69 3.46 -22.44
CA CYS A 30 -8.86 2.88 -23.50
C CYS A 30 -9.62 2.66 -24.82
N VAL A 31 -10.96 2.54 -24.81
CA VAL A 31 -11.75 2.22 -26.02
C VAL A 31 -11.60 3.26 -27.12
N PRO A 32 -11.68 4.58 -26.88
CA PRO A 32 -11.47 5.59 -27.94
C PRO A 32 -10.08 5.52 -28.58
N ALA A 33 -9.06 5.07 -27.81
CA ALA A 33 -7.72 4.91 -28.35
C ALA A 33 -7.63 3.73 -29.31
N LEU A 34 -8.37 2.63 -29.08
CA LEU A 34 -8.48 1.52 -30.05
C LEU A 34 -9.05 2.01 -31.38
N GLY A 35 -10.11 2.80 -31.37
CA GLY A 35 -10.68 3.39 -32.59
C GLY A 35 -9.68 4.25 -33.37
N LYS A 36 -8.81 4.99 -32.67
CA LYS A 36 -7.72 5.75 -33.32
C LYS A 36 -6.63 4.84 -33.88
N LEU A 37 -6.26 3.76 -33.19
CA LEU A 37 -5.26 2.81 -33.64
C LEU A 37 -5.67 2.08 -34.93
N ARG A 38 -6.96 1.90 -35.19
CA ARG A 38 -7.50 1.25 -36.38
C ARG A 38 -6.98 1.88 -37.70
N LYS A 39 -6.61 3.15 -37.67
CA LYS A 39 -6.03 3.84 -38.83
C LYS A 39 -4.62 3.37 -39.16
N PHE A 40 -3.91 2.77 -38.19
CA PHE A 40 -2.49 2.41 -38.30
C PHE A 40 -2.27 0.90 -38.27
N TYR A 41 -3.21 0.13 -37.72
CA TYR A 41 -3.08 -1.32 -37.56
C TYR A 41 -4.28 -2.05 -38.17
N ARG A 42 -3.99 -3.25 -38.69
CA ARG A 42 -5.03 -4.14 -39.24
C ARG A 42 -5.84 -4.76 -38.08
N SER A 43 -7.13 -4.99 -38.29
CA SER A 43 -8.06 -5.56 -37.34
C SER A 43 -7.86 -7.05 -37.04
N ASP A 44 -6.99 -7.74 -37.78
CA ASP A 44 -6.66 -9.16 -37.58
C ASP A 44 -5.72 -9.42 -36.39
N ARG A 45 -5.10 -8.37 -35.85
CA ARG A 45 -4.23 -8.50 -34.68
C ARG A 45 -4.99 -8.43 -33.38
N ALA A 46 -4.66 -9.37 -32.49
CA ALA A 46 -5.08 -9.26 -31.09
C ALA A 46 -4.28 -8.16 -30.37
N LEU A 47 -4.97 -7.34 -29.57
CA LEU A 47 -4.38 -6.29 -28.76
C LEU A 47 -4.64 -6.56 -27.29
N THR A 48 -3.67 -6.23 -26.45
CA THR A 48 -3.83 -6.27 -25.00
C THR A 48 -4.14 -4.86 -24.48
N ILE A 49 -5.18 -4.73 -23.66
CA ILE A 49 -5.40 -3.55 -22.82
C ILE A 49 -4.86 -3.90 -21.44
N SER A 50 -3.73 -3.29 -21.07
CA SER A 50 -3.10 -3.45 -19.77
C SER A 50 -3.44 -2.24 -18.91
N VAL A 51 -4.21 -2.46 -17.85
CA VAL A 51 -4.74 -1.43 -16.95
C VAL A 51 -4.54 -1.84 -15.51
N GLY A 52 -4.69 -0.89 -14.60
CA GLY A 52 -4.78 -1.18 -13.20
C GLY A 52 -3.65 -0.58 -12.37
N ALA A 53 -3.78 -0.83 -11.09
CA ALA A 53 -2.83 -0.55 -10.03
C ALA A 53 -3.08 -1.55 -8.89
N SER A 54 -2.30 -1.47 -7.81
CA SER A 54 -2.46 -2.40 -6.68
C SER A 54 -3.87 -2.42 -6.08
N PRO A 55 -4.63 -1.30 -5.95
CA PRO A 55 -6.01 -1.37 -5.47
C PRO A 55 -6.92 -2.23 -6.36
N GLN A 56 -6.82 -2.10 -7.69
CA GLN A 56 -7.61 -2.93 -8.61
C GLN A 56 -7.17 -4.40 -8.57
N ALA A 57 -5.87 -4.69 -8.39
CA ALA A 57 -5.41 -6.06 -8.21
C ALA A 57 -5.90 -6.65 -6.89
N ASN A 58 -5.91 -5.88 -5.81
CA ASN A 58 -6.50 -6.28 -4.52
C ASN A 58 -8.01 -6.53 -4.63
N LEU A 59 -8.71 -5.73 -5.43
CA LEU A 59 -10.13 -5.95 -5.73
C LEU A 59 -10.37 -7.34 -6.34
N MET A 60 -9.45 -7.84 -7.20
CA MET A 60 -9.58 -9.16 -7.82
C MET A 60 -9.63 -10.30 -6.79
N ALA A 61 -9.07 -10.11 -5.59
CA ALA A 61 -9.14 -11.11 -4.53
C ALA A 61 -10.58 -11.38 -4.07
N ASN A 62 -11.52 -10.45 -4.28
CA ASN A 62 -12.94 -10.65 -3.98
C ASN A 62 -13.61 -11.71 -4.88
N LEU A 63 -12.98 -12.07 -6.01
CA LEU A 63 -13.42 -13.16 -6.89
C LEU A 63 -12.89 -14.53 -6.46
N LEU A 64 -11.83 -14.58 -5.65
CA LEU A 64 -11.17 -15.83 -5.30
C LEU A 64 -11.95 -16.58 -4.22
N GLY A 65 -12.30 -17.84 -4.51
CA GLY A 65 -12.92 -18.74 -3.53
C GLY A 65 -14.36 -18.43 -3.14
N LYS A 66 -15.02 -17.48 -3.81
CA LYS A 66 -16.43 -17.13 -3.58
C LYS A 66 -17.26 -17.40 -4.83
N ASP A 67 -18.51 -17.81 -4.62
CA ASP A 67 -19.51 -17.76 -5.69
C ASP A 67 -19.76 -16.27 -6.02
N PRO A 68 -19.65 -15.85 -7.30
CA PRO A 68 -19.95 -14.47 -7.68
C PRO A 68 -21.32 -13.97 -7.22
N SER A 69 -22.31 -14.86 -7.02
CA SER A 69 -23.62 -14.51 -6.51
C SER A 69 -23.65 -14.10 -5.03
N GLU A 70 -22.61 -14.43 -4.26
CA GLU A 70 -22.52 -14.12 -2.83
C GLU A 70 -22.08 -12.68 -2.55
N SER A 71 -21.53 -11.98 -3.55
CA SER A 71 -21.11 -10.58 -3.44
C SER A 71 -21.59 -9.76 -4.63
N CYS A 72 -22.30 -8.68 -4.36
CA CYS A 72 -22.73 -7.73 -5.39
C CYS A 72 -21.54 -7.17 -6.19
N ILE A 73 -20.42 -6.88 -5.52
CA ILE A 73 -19.19 -6.40 -6.14
C ILE A 73 -18.56 -7.47 -7.03
N ALA A 74 -18.50 -8.72 -6.57
CA ALA A 74 -17.97 -9.82 -7.36
C ALA A 74 -18.79 -10.08 -8.63
N LEU A 75 -20.12 -10.03 -8.53
CA LEU A 75 -21.02 -10.20 -9.66
C LEU A 75 -20.85 -9.09 -10.71
N GLU A 76 -20.82 -7.84 -10.27
CA GLU A 76 -20.64 -6.68 -11.13
C GLU A 76 -19.27 -6.70 -11.82
N MET A 77 -18.21 -6.98 -11.08
CA MET A 77 -16.84 -7.11 -11.58
C MET A 77 -16.74 -8.22 -12.63
N HIS A 78 -17.34 -9.38 -12.37
CA HIS A 78 -17.36 -10.49 -13.31
C HIS A 78 -18.07 -10.11 -14.62
N GLY A 79 -19.17 -9.35 -14.53
CA GLY A 79 -19.86 -8.82 -15.69
C GLY A 79 -19.00 -7.87 -16.53
N HIS A 80 -18.26 -6.97 -15.89
CA HIS A 80 -17.34 -6.06 -16.57
C HIS A 80 -16.17 -6.80 -17.22
N LEU A 81 -15.52 -7.72 -16.49
CA LEU A 81 -14.40 -8.50 -17.02
C LEU A 81 -14.82 -9.33 -18.25
N ARG A 82 -15.98 -9.98 -18.21
CA ARG A 82 -16.52 -10.74 -19.35
C ARG A 82 -16.75 -9.87 -20.57
N LYS A 83 -17.26 -8.64 -20.37
CA LYS A 83 -17.54 -7.71 -21.46
C LYS A 83 -16.29 -7.29 -22.22
N PHE A 84 -15.16 -7.16 -21.52
CA PHE A 84 -13.91 -6.64 -22.10
C PHE A 84 -12.84 -7.72 -22.35
N SER A 85 -12.98 -8.92 -21.80
CA SER A 85 -12.03 -10.01 -22.01
C SER A 85 -12.47 -10.87 -23.19
N ASN A 86 -11.51 -11.10 -24.12
CA ASN A 86 -11.73 -11.89 -25.35
C ASN A 86 -12.89 -11.36 -26.24
N SER A 87 -13.14 -10.06 -26.20
CA SER A 87 -14.18 -9.40 -26.97
C SER A 87 -13.61 -8.75 -28.22
N GLU A 88 -14.47 -8.52 -29.21
CA GLU A 88 -14.13 -7.66 -30.34
C GLU A 88 -14.58 -6.23 -30.03
N ILE A 89 -13.62 -5.30 -29.93
CA ILE A 89 -13.86 -3.90 -29.60
C ILE A 89 -13.19 -3.06 -30.70
N GLU A 90 -13.96 -2.15 -31.31
CA GLU A 90 -13.47 -1.30 -32.40
C GLU A 90 -12.80 -2.11 -33.54
N GLY A 91 -13.23 -3.37 -33.78
CA GLY A 91 -12.70 -4.27 -34.79
C GLY A 91 -11.37 -4.93 -34.41
N PHE A 92 -10.96 -4.90 -33.16
CA PHE A 92 -9.81 -5.65 -32.65
C PHE A 92 -10.25 -6.74 -31.67
N LYS A 93 -9.63 -7.91 -31.75
CA LYS A 93 -9.69 -8.90 -30.67
C LYS A 93 -8.93 -8.33 -29.47
N VAL A 94 -9.59 -8.14 -28.34
CA VAL A 94 -9.01 -7.52 -27.16
C VAL A 94 -8.86 -8.55 -26.05
N SER A 95 -7.67 -8.62 -25.45
CA SER A 95 -7.42 -9.27 -24.17
C SER A 95 -7.21 -8.20 -23.08
N LEU A 96 -7.75 -8.46 -21.90
CA LEU A 96 -7.56 -7.58 -20.74
C LEU A 96 -6.46 -8.14 -19.86
N GLU A 97 -5.53 -7.28 -19.46
CA GLU A 97 -4.48 -7.56 -18.50
C GLU A 97 -4.58 -6.56 -17.34
N ILE A 98 -4.53 -7.03 -16.12
CA ILE A 98 -4.49 -6.18 -14.92
C ILE A 98 -3.08 -6.25 -14.35
N HIS A 99 -2.39 -5.10 -14.34
CA HIS A 99 -1.06 -5.00 -13.77
C HIS A 99 -1.09 -4.45 -12.34
N ALA A 100 -0.10 -4.84 -11.54
CA ALA A 100 0.01 -4.42 -10.15
C ALA A 100 1.46 -4.47 -9.66
N GLY A 101 1.76 -3.64 -8.66
CA GLY A 101 3.05 -3.62 -7.98
C GLY A 101 2.99 -4.36 -6.64
N VAL A 102 2.56 -3.67 -5.58
CA VAL A 102 2.69 -4.11 -4.18
C VAL A 102 1.55 -5.00 -3.66
N TYR A 103 0.66 -5.50 -4.50
CA TYR A 103 -0.51 -6.27 -4.06
C TYR A 103 -0.16 -7.51 -3.21
N SER A 104 1.05 -8.06 -3.36
CA SER A 104 1.52 -9.25 -2.65
C SER A 104 2.16 -8.95 -1.29
N ILE A 105 2.66 -7.74 -1.06
CA ILE A 105 3.35 -7.36 0.18
C ILE A 105 2.62 -6.30 0.98
N MET A 106 1.65 -5.64 0.38
CA MET A 106 0.83 -4.58 0.95
C MET A 106 1.63 -3.36 1.43
N ASP A 107 0.94 -2.30 1.78
CA ASP A 107 1.43 -1.09 2.43
C ASP A 107 0.24 -0.29 2.99
N LEU A 108 0.51 0.83 3.65
CA LEU A 108 -0.55 1.64 4.25
C LEU A 108 -1.51 2.23 3.20
N GLN A 109 -1.02 2.56 2.00
CA GLN A 109 -1.90 3.02 0.90
C GLN A 109 -2.88 1.92 0.47
N GLN A 110 -2.43 0.67 0.39
CA GLN A 110 -3.30 -0.45 0.04
C GLN A 110 -4.33 -0.73 1.15
N LEU A 111 -3.92 -0.64 2.42
CA LEU A 111 -4.83 -0.73 3.55
C LEU A 111 -5.91 0.35 3.49
N ALA A 112 -5.50 1.58 3.20
CA ALA A 112 -6.39 2.74 3.14
C ALA A 112 -7.48 2.61 2.08
N THR A 113 -7.20 1.94 0.95
CA THR A 113 -8.17 1.80 -0.15
C THR A 113 -9.31 0.84 0.15
N ARG A 114 -9.14 -0.08 1.10
CA ARG A 114 -10.14 -1.11 1.47
C ARG A 114 -10.73 -1.84 0.25
N ALA A 115 -9.91 -2.08 -0.77
CA ALA A 115 -10.37 -2.67 -2.03
C ALA A 115 -10.81 -4.13 -1.91
N ARG A 116 -10.38 -4.85 -0.86
CA ARG A 116 -10.79 -6.22 -0.54
C ARG A 116 -11.92 -6.23 0.49
N GLU A 117 -13.00 -6.99 0.23
CA GLU A 117 -14.11 -7.16 1.18
C GLU A 117 -13.71 -7.93 2.45
N SER A 118 -12.81 -8.90 2.30
CA SER A 118 -12.32 -9.75 3.40
C SER A 118 -11.21 -9.09 4.22
N TYR A 119 -11.03 -7.80 4.07
CA TYR A 119 -9.91 -7.09 4.66
C TYR A 119 -10.24 -6.64 6.09
N GLU A 120 -9.46 -7.09 7.06
CA GLU A 120 -9.65 -6.70 8.46
C GLU A 120 -9.06 -5.30 8.78
N GLY A 121 -8.32 -4.71 7.82
CA GLY A 121 -7.71 -3.38 7.99
C GLY A 121 -6.56 -3.38 9.00
N ASN A 122 -5.91 -4.53 9.19
CA ASN A 122 -4.85 -4.69 10.16
C ASN A 122 -3.48 -4.43 9.51
N GLU A 123 -2.67 -3.56 10.11
CA GLU A 123 -1.31 -3.28 9.64
C GLU A 123 -0.42 -4.54 9.64
N ASP A 124 -0.76 -5.57 10.41
CA ASP A 124 -0.02 -6.85 10.43
C ASP A 124 -0.10 -7.64 9.11
N GLU A 125 -0.97 -7.24 8.17
CA GLU A 125 -1.00 -7.79 6.81
C GLU A 125 0.11 -7.20 5.91
N ILE A 126 0.80 -6.15 6.35
CA ILE A 126 1.93 -5.56 5.62
C ILE A 126 3.17 -6.42 5.85
N ALA A 127 3.69 -7.00 4.76
CA ALA A 127 4.87 -7.86 4.83
C ALA A 127 6.20 -7.10 4.85
N LEU A 128 6.22 -5.80 4.51
CA LEU A 128 7.43 -4.99 4.47
C LEU A 128 7.43 -3.95 5.58
N SER A 129 8.51 -3.92 6.35
CA SER A 129 8.76 -2.86 7.34
C SER A 129 10.20 -2.38 7.27
N VAL A 130 10.42 -1.13 7.69
CA VAL A 130 11.76 -0.55 7.86
C VAL A 130 12.12 -0.60 9.33
N ILE A 131 13.35 -1.04 9.64
CA ILE A 131 13.88 -1.00 11.00
C ILE A 131 14.66 0.30 11.17
N ALA A 132 14.37 1.04 12.24
CA ALA A 132 15.08 2.26 12.62
C ALA A 132 15.44 2.24 14.10
N GLU A 133 16.55 2.90 14.43
CA GLU A 133 17.00 3.07 15.82
C GLU A 133 16.42 4.36 16.40
N VAL A 134 16.01 4.31 17.66
CA VAL A 134 15.63 5.47 18.47
C VAL A 134 16.87 6.22 18.91
N VAL A 135 16.98 7.49 18.49
CA VAL A 135 18.16 8.34 18.76
C VAL A 135 17.98 9.22 19.99
N SER A 136 16.74 9.76 20.17
CA SER A 136 16.40 10.57 21.34
C SER A 136 14.92 10.53 21.65
N VAL A 137 14.55 10.78 22.90
CA VAL A 137 13.20 10.75 23.42
C VAL A 137 12.91 12.08 24.13
N TYR A 138 11.75 12.68 23.85
CA TYR A 138 11.29 13.97 24.37
C TYR A 138 9.90 13.79 25.01
N ASN A 139 9.84 13.38 26.27
CA ASN A 139 8.61 13.07 27.00
C ASN A 139 8.29 14.07 28.11
N GLU A 140 9.20 15.01 28.44
CA GLU A 140 9.12 15.88 29.62
C GLU A 140 8.80 17.34 29.27
N SER A 141 7.87 17.55 28.32
CA SER A 141 7.41 18.89 27.89
C SER A 141 8.43 19.76 27.16
N GLU A 142 9.52 19.20 26.66
CA GLU A 142 10.52 19.90 25.83
C GLU A 142 9.96 20.25 24.44
N ARG A 143 8.86 19.62 24.05
CA ARG A 143 8.16 19.80 22.78
C ARG A 143 6.68 20.11 23.04
N GLU A 144 5.94 20.44 21.98
CA GLU A 144 4.49 20.64 22.05
C GLU A 144 3.71 19.36 22.43
N GLN A 145 4.31 18.22 22.12
CA GLN A 145 3.80 16.87 22.42
C GLN A 145 4.97 15.93 22.65
N PRO A 146 4.77 14.75 23.25
CA PRO A 146 5.78 13.72 23.31
C PRO A 146 6.27 13.35 21.90
N GLU A 147 7.58 13.31 21.70
CA GLU A 147 8.21 12.98 20.41
C GLU A 147 9.41 12.06 20.62
N VAL A 148 9.73 11.30 19.58
CA VAL A 148 10.92 10.45 19.52
C VAL A 148 11.62 10.68 18.20
N LEU A 149 12.92 10.92 18.22
CA LEU A 149 13.76 11.00 17.03
C LEU A 149 14.25 9.60 16.65
N ILE A 150 14.17 9.26 15.39
CA ILE A 150 14.65 7.98 14.83
C ILE A 150 15.60 8.19 13.66
N ALA A 151 16.54 7.25 13.48
CA ALA A 151 17.57 7.29 12.46
C ALA A 151 17.08 6.72 11.12
N VAL A 152 15.99 7.24 10.59
CA VAL A 152 15.52 7.00 9.22
C VAL A 152 14.71 8.19 8.74
N GLY A 153 14.94 8.59 7.51
CA GLY A 153 14.23 9.67 6.84
C GLY A 153 13.74 9.29 5.46
N THR A 154 13.60 10.27 4.59
CA THR A 154 13.07 10.07 3.22
C THR A 154 13.94 9.11 2.41
N LEU A 155 15.23 9.02 2.67
CA LEU A 155 16.14 8.10 1.99
C LEU A 155 15.93 6.62 2.35
N GLY A 156 15.13 6.35 3.38
CA GLY A 156 14.82 4.98 3.79
C GLY A 156 13.33 4.65 3.81
N LEU A 157 12.44 5.65 3.94
CA LEU A 157 10.99 5.46 3.98
C LEU A 157 10.26 5.94 2.72
N GLY A 158 10.86 6.85 1.94
CA GLY A 158 10.15 7.62 0.95
C GLY A 158 9.38 8.78 1.59
N ARG A 159 8.60 9.49 0.79
CA ARG A 159 7.74 10.59 1.24
C ARG A 159 6.42 10.58 0.48
N GLU A 160 5.84 9.41 0.35
CA GLU A 160 4.56 9.26 -0.31
C GLU A 160 3.42 9.51 0.69
N PRO A 161 2.44 10.38 0.35
CA PRO A 161 1.30 10.62 1.22
C PRO A 161 0.36 9.40 1.24
N CYS A 162 -0.40 9.27 2.31
CA CYS A 162 -1.51 8.32 2.39
C CYS A 162 -2.75 9.06 2.92
N HIS A 163 -3.87 8.99 2.20
CA HIS A 163 -5.05 9.81 2.52
C HIS A 163 -5.69 9.45 3.87
N ASN A 164 -5.66 8.17 4.24
CA ASN A 164 -6.33 7.68 5.45
C ASN A 164 -5.37 7.36 6.60
N TYR A 165 -4.06 7.61 6.40
CA TYR A 165 -3.04 7.49 7.44
C TYR A 165 -2.25 8.80 7.50
N ARG A 166 -2.25 9.39 8.70
CA ARG A 166 -1.50 10.61 8.95
C ARG A 166 0.00 10.32 8.97
N GLY A 167 0.80 11.29 8.50
CA GLY A 167 2.26 11.19 8.49
C GLY A 167 2.82 10.33 7.35
N TRP A 168 4.03 9.80 7.56
CA TRP A 168 4.86 9.19 6.51
C TRP A 168 5.14 7.70 6.76
N GLY A 169 4.43 7.12 7.70
CA GLY A 169 4.50 5.72 8.10
C GLY A 169 3.94 5.51 9.49
N VAL A 170 3.64 4.26 9.83
CA VAL A 170 3.09 3.85 11.14
C VAL A 170 4.07 2.92 11.81
N VAL A 171 4.35 3.15 13.09
CA VAL A 171 5.18 2.26 13.91
C VAL A 171 4.38 1.01 14.25
N SER A 172 4.92 -0.15 13.94
CA SER A 172 4.32 -1.44 14.28
C SER A 172 4.21 -1.60 15.80
N SER A 173 3.07 -2.09 16.25
CA SER A 173 2.86 -2.48 17.66
C SER A 173 3.89 -3.49 18.17
N ARG A 174 4.47 -4.30 17.28
CA ARG A 174 5.56 -5.26 17.60
C ARG A 174 6.86 -4.60 18.07
N SER A 175 7.01 -3.28 17.89
CA SER A 175 8.20 -2.53 18.33
C SER A 175 8.32 -2.46 19.85
N SER A 176 7.21 -2.54 20.60
CA SER A 176 7.22 -2.54 22.07
C SER A 176 5.94 -3.19 22.60
N SER A 177 6.06 -3.97 23.69
CA SER A 177 4.91 -4.56 24.39
C SER A 177 3.92 -3.51 24.89
N SER A 178 4.42 -2.33 25.24
CA SER A 178 3.58 -1.20 25.67
C SER A 178 2.79 -0.58 24.51
N LEU A 179 3.29 -0.68 23.26
CA LEU A 179 2.56 -0.24 22.07
C LEU A 179 1.42 -1.20 21.72
N VAL A 180 1.56 -2.50 21.97
CA VAL A 180 0.50 -3.51 21.74
C VAL A 180 -0.76 -3.17 22.54
N SER A 181 -0.62 -2.67 23.76
CA SER A 181 -1.75 -2.27 24.62
C SER A 181 -2.30 -0.88 24.33
N SER A 182 -1.61 -0.08 23.54
CA SER A 182 -2.06 1.27 23.16
C SER A 182 -3.18 1.20 22.13
N LYS A 183 -4.24 1.95 22.36
CA LYS A 183 -5.31 2.18 21.36
C LYS A 183 -4.93 3.27 20.34
N ARG A 184 -3.78 3.90 20.51
CA ARG A 184 -3.33 5.05 19.75
C ARG A 184 -2.15 4.65 18.86
N ARG A 185 -2.17 5.04 17.59
CA ARG A 185 -1.08 4.80 16.67
C ARG A 185 0.07 5.77 16.93
N LEU A 186 1.30 5.27 16.80
CA LEU A 186 2.52 6.06 16.75
C LEU A 186 2.92 6.21 15.27
N VAL A 187 3.05 7.43 14.79
CA VAL A 187 3.25 7.72 13.37
C VAL A 187 4.54 8.49 13.15
N VAL A 188 5.08 8.42 11.96
CA VAL A 188 6.15 9.29 11.48
C VAL A 188 5.53 10.65 11.14
N GLU A 189 5.46 11.56 12.11
CA GLU A 189 4.76 12.85 11.99
C GLU A 189 5.54 13.83 11.12
N ARG A 190 6.86 13.89 11.30
CA ARG A 190 7.76 14.74 10.51
C ARG A 190 8.91 13.91 9.97
N ILE A 191 9.28 14.16 8.73
CA ILE A 191 10.33 13.44 8.05
C ILE A 191 11.31 14.43 7.39
N SER A 192 12.58 14.21 7.65
CA SER A 192 13.72 14.87 7.01
C SER A 192 14.45 13.88 6.09
N GLN A 193 15.62 14.26 5.59
CA GLN A 193 16.36 13.39 4.66
C GLN A 193 16.80 12.07 5.30
N GLU A 194 17.40 12.12 6.51
CA GLU A 194 18.05 10.98 7.18
C GLU A 194 17.45 10.64 8.55
N HIS A 195 16.55 11.48 9.07
CA HIS A 195 15.90 11.27 10.36
C HIS A 195 14.43 11.64 10.32
N SER A 196 13.69 11.16 11.30
CA SER A 196 12.26 11.42 11.44
C SER A 196 11.87 11.58 12.90
N ASN A 197 10.75 12.27 13.13
CA ASN A 197 10.13 12.37 14.43
C ASN A 197 8.87 11.51 14.48
N LEU A 198 8.83 10.63 15.46
CA LEU A 198 7.62 9.90 15.84
C LEU A 198 6.79 10.73 16.81
N ALA A 199 5.48 10.69 16.65
CA ALA A 199 4.52 11.27 17.57
C ALA A 199 3.23 10.42 17.59
N TRP A 200 2.42 10.61 18.64
CA TRP A 200 1.10 10.00 18.66
C TRP A 200 0.20 10.59 17.57
N GLU A 201 -0.56 9.74 16.90
CA GLU A 201 -1.63 10.20 16.03
C GLU A 201 -2.71 10.90 16.88
N VAL A 202 -3.05 12.13 16.53
CA VAL A 202 -4.01 12.96 17.26
C VAL A 202 -5.21 13.28 16.39
N ALA A 203 -6.40 13.30 17.01
CA ALA A 203 -7.61 13.76 16.36
C ALA A 203 -7.60 15.31 16.26
N ASP A 204 -8.38 15.85 15.33
CA ASP A 204 -8.53 17.28 15.18
C ASP A 204 -9.10 17.91 16.46
N GLY A 205 -8.39 18.93 16.98
CA GLY A 205 -8.78 19.63 18.22
C GLY A 205 -8.34 18.95 19.53
N GLU A 206 -7.65 17.83 19.47
CA GLU A 206 -7.11 17.15 20.65
C GLU A 206 -5.92 17.94 21.24
N ASP A 207 -5.89 18.05 22.58
CA ASP A 207 -4.76 18.69 23.27
C ASP A 207 -3.52 17.82 23.25
N LYS A 208 -2.54 18.23 22.47
CA LYS A 208 -1.26 17.53 22.31
C LYS A 208 -0.44 17.43 23.58
N LYS A 209 -0.63 18.37 24.54
CA LYS A 209 0.10 18.37 25.82
C LYS A 209 -0.41 17.31 26.80
N SER A 210 -1.64 16.84 26.61
CA SER A 210 -2.24 15.80 27.44
C SER A 210 -1.91 14.37 26.99
N LEU A 211 -1.12 14.21 25.91
CA LEU A 211 -0.75 12.90 25.37
C LEU A 211 0.20 12.15 26.32
N PRO A 212 0.05 10.83 26.42
CA PRO A 212 0.92 10.03 27.29
C PRO A 212 2.35 10.00 26.74
N PRO A 213 3.37 9.80 27.60
CA PRO A 213 4.73 9.56 27.17
C PRO A 213 4.81 8.44 26.12
N ILE A 214 5.72 8.56 25.17
CA ILE A 214 5.97 7.50 24.18
C ILE A 214 6.85 6.44 24.85
N PRO A 215 6.42 5.15 24.90
CA PRO A 215 7.11 4.11 25.64
C PRO A 215 8.22 3.48 24.78
N LEU A 216 9.20 4.28 24.38
CA LEU A 216 10.38 3.88 23.65
C LEU A 216 11.62 4.38 24.35
N GLU A 217 12.74 3.66 24.18
CA GLU A 217 14.04 3.96 24.81
C GLU A 217 15.10 4.24 23.74
N ILE A 218 16.11 5.05 24.07
CA ILE A 218 17.26 5.33 23.19
C ILE A 218 18.00 4.02 22.91
N GLY A 219 18.37 3.80 21.65
CA GLY A 219 19.01 2.57 21.17
C GLY A 219 18.03 1.44 20.85
N GLN A 220 16.72 1.60 21.15
CA GLN A 220 15.70 0.63 20.80
C GLN A 220 15.46 0.63 19.29
N SER A 221 15.28 -0.55 18.70
CA SER A 221 14.83 -0.69 17.31
C SER A 221 13.30 -0.62 17.22
N VAL A 222 12.79 0.11 16.25
CA VAL A 222 11.36 0.18 15.90
C VAL A 222 11.14 -0.31 14.47
N PHE A 223 9.99 -0.95 14.24
CA PHE A 223 9.55 -1.38 12.92
C PHE A 223 8.52 -0.38 12.40
N ILE A 224 8.71 0.10 11.17
CA ILE A 224 7.85 1.12 10.56
C ILE A 224 7.25 0.57 9.29
N TYR A 225 5.93 0.54 9.21
CA TYR A 225 5.19 0.25 7.99
C TYR A 225 5.18 1.49 7.09
N PRO A 226 5.66 1.39 5.84
CA PRO A 226 5.72 2.53 4.94
C PRO A 226 4.35 2.84 4.33
N ASN A 227 4.16 4.09 3.93
CA ASN A 227 2.99 4.48 3.16
C ASN A 227 2.96 3.80 1.79
N HIS A 228 4.12 3.69 1.11
CA HIS A 228 4.21 3.09 -0.24
C HIS A 228 5.41 2.14 -0.35
N ALA A 229 5.15 0.85 -0.32
CA ALA A 229 6.19 -0.19 -0.31
C ALA A 229 7.07 -0.21 -1.57
N CYS A 230 6.57 0.18 -2.76
CA CYS A 230 7.38 0.27 -3.98
C CYS A 230 8.53 1.26 -3.81
N PHE A 231 8.23 2.47 -3.34
CA PHE A 231 9.24 3.50 -3.12
C PHE A 231 10.22 3.09 -2.04
N THR A 232 9.71 2.68 -0.90
CA THR A 232 10.54 2.25 0.22
C THR A 232 11.44 1.08 -0.15
N GLY A 233 10.87 0.04 -0.75
CA GLY A 233 11.63 -1.14 -1.16
C GLY A 233 12.72 -0.82 -2.17
N ALA A 234 12.49 0.13 -3.09
CA ALA A 234 13.48 0.53 -4.10
C ALA A 234 14.75 1.16 -3.51
N MET A 235 14.71 1.67 -2.28
CA MET A 235 15.85 2.29 -1.59
C MET A 235 16.84 1.28 -1.02
N TYR A 236 16.45 0.01 -0.89
CA TYR A 236 17.25 -1.04 -0.30
C TYR A 236 17.74 -2.02 -1.35
N ARG A 237 19.00 -2.46 -1.21
CA ARG A 237 19.61 -3.46 -2.07
C ARG A 237 19.13 -4.87 -1.74
N SER A 238 18.91 -5.14 -0.48
CA SER A 238 18.53 -6.45 0.03
C SER A 238 17.51 -6.34 1.16
N TYR A 239 16.78 -7.41 1.39
CA TYR A 239 15.75 -7.52 2.42
C TYR A 239 16.10 -8.65 3.37
N PHE A 240 15.98 -8.39 4.68
CA PHE A 240 16.04 -9.42 5.69
C PHE A 240 14.67 -10.07 5.84
N VAL A 241 14.62 -11.36 5.58
CA VAL A 241 13.37 -12.13 5.64
C VAL A 241 13.23 -12.74 7.03
N VAL A 242 12.11 -12.46 7.67
CA VAL A 242 11.71 -13.03 8.96
C VAL A 242 10.41 -13.80 8.80
N ASP A 243 10.14 -14.74 9.70
CA ASP A 243 8.92 -15.53 9.72
C ASP A 243 8.20 -15.30 11.07
N SER A 244 7.10 -14.54 11.01
CA SER A 244 6.30 -14.17 12.18
C SER A 244 5.55 -15.36 12.80
N THR A 245 5.49 -16.52 12.14
CA THR A 245 4.86 -17.73 12.68
C THR A 245 5.77 -18.51 13.63
N LEU A 246 7.07 -18.23 13.62
CA LEU A 246 8.07 -18.91 14.45
C LEU A 246 8.08 -18.33 15.86
N LYS A 247 7.18 -18.81 16.73
CA LYS A 247 7.04 -18.36 18.12
C LYS A 247 8.40 -18.28 18.86
N GLY A 248 8.70 -17.11 19.44
CA GLY A 248 9.95 -16.79 20.13
C GLY A 248 11.16 -16.57 19.20
N ARG A 249 10.95 -16.55 17.90
CA ARG A 249 11.96 -16.29 16.85
C ARG A 249 11.44 -15.41 15.73
N GLU A 250 10.35 -14.67 15.96
CA GLU A 250 9.62 -13.89 14.95
C GLU A 250 10.51 -12.84 14.26
N ASN A 251 11.51 -12.34 14.95
CA ASN A 251 12.47 -11.35 14.45
C ASN A 251 13.82 -11.97 14.00
N ARG A 252 13.94 -13.31 13.98
CA ARG A 252 15.16 -13.95 13.54
C ARG A 252 15.23 -13.99 12.03
N ILE A 253 16.31 -13.46 11.45
CA ILE A 253 16.56 -13.49 10.00
C ILE A 253 16.66 -14.96 9.55
N GLN A 254 15.77 -15.35 8.65
CA GLN A 254 15.73 -16.67 8.03
C GLN A 254 16.46 -16.69 6.68
N ALA A 255 16.43 -15.57 5.96
CA ALA A 255 17.08 -15.42 4.66
C ALA A 255 17.40 -13.94 4.39
N VAL A 256 18.27 -13.72 3.42
CA VAL A 256 18.52 -12.41 2.82
C VAL A 256 18.18 -12.51 1.34
N TRP A 257 17.30 -11.64 0.86
CA TRP A 257 16.93 -11.58 -0.54
C TRP A 257 17.51 -10.33 -1.19
N ASP A 258 18.25 -10.50 -2.26
CA ASP A 258 18.71 -9.36 -3.07
C ASP A 258 17.60 -8.88 -3.99
N ARG A 259 17.41 -7.58 -4.06
CA ARG A 259 16.46 -6.96 -4.96
C ARG A 259 16.93 -7.11 -6.41
N ALA A 260 16.02 -7.45 -7.32
CA ALA A 260 16.29 -7.37 -8.74
C ALA A 260 16.57 -5.92 -9.15
N ILE A 261 17.63 -5.72 -9.95
CA ILE A 261 18.10 -4.40 -10.39
C ILE A 261 18.24 -4.44 -11.91
N GLY A 262 18.04 -3.32 -12.57
CA GLY A 262 18.36 -3.18 -13.99
C GLY A 262 17.16 -3.13 -14.94
N TRP A 263 16.12 -2.50 -14.49
CA TRP A 263 14.99 -2.11 -15.37
C TRP A 263 15.05 -0.62 -15.66
#